data_2ad06c036494a36f586ce2bc70768fe9
#
_entry.id   2ad06c036494a36f586ce2bc70768fe9
#
_cell.length_a   1.000
_cell.length_b   1.000
_cell.length_c   1.000
_cell.angle_alpha   90.00
_cell.angle_beta   90.00
_cell.angle_gamma   90.00
#
_symmetry.space_group_name_H-M   'P 1'
#
loop_
_entity.id
_entity.type
_entity.pdbx_description
1 polymer ?
#
loop_
_entity_poly.entity_id
_entity_poly.type
_entity_poly.pdbx_seq_one_letter_code
_entity_poly.pdbx_strand_id
1 'polypeptide(L)'
;MRNTPKIRRIAALGAAVLSALALTACGGREAQSGNDQGSKSVTIGYINWDEDVALTNLYQAVLESKGYQVKTQLLDVGPIYAGLAKGDVDLFLDAWLPATHEQYWKQYSNQLEDLGTWYDNATLNLAVPDYVQGVDSIADLKAHAADFGGKITGIEASAGETGIVEKTAIPKYGLDGTIILQNSSTTAMLAALDSSIKDKKPIVVTLWHPHWAYSRYQLKDLKDPQGAMGKGEQLHAIGRKSFGTDFPALAKVAKGLKLTDEQLGSLEDLIQQAPKGQEKAAAQKWIDQHKAFVDQAFTGL
;
A
#
# COMPACT_ATOMS: atom_id res chain seq x y z
N MET A 1 -66.00 -9.26 -26.28
CA MET A 1 -66.17 -8.10 -27.18
C MET A 1 -64.77 -7.68 -27.56
N ARG A 2 -64.21 -8.17 -28.67
CA ARG A 2 -64.17 -7.58 -30.00
C ARG A 2 -63.83 -6.08 -29.96
N ASN A 3 -62.55 -5.69 -30.39
CA ASN A 3 -62.28 -5.36 -31.77
C ASN A 3 -60.81 -5.06 -32.01
N THR A 4 -60.22 -5.74 -32.97
CA THR A 4 -59.10 -5.27 -33.80
C THR A 4 -59.70 -4.51 -35.00
N PRO A 5 -58.92 -3.57 -35.62
CA PRO A 5 -58.60 -3.81 -37.04
C PRO A 5 -57.22 -3.32 -37.49
N LYS A 6 -56.57 -4.15 -38.31
CA LYS A 6 -56.25 -4.08 -39.75
C LYS A 6 -55.24 -3.03 -40.23
N ILE A 7 -54.10 -3.55 -40.57
CA ILE A 7 -53.26 -3.50 -41.79
C ILE A 7 -53.58 -2.40 -42.83
N ARG A 8 -52.52 -1.67 -43.25
CA ARG A 8 -52.29 -1.28 -44.64
C ARG A 8 -50.77 -1.27 -44.99
N ARG A 9 -50.43 -2.13 -45.93
CA ARG A 9 -49.16 -2.14 -46.69
C ARG A 9 -49.27 -1.09 -47.78
N ILE A 10 -48.19 -0.36 -48.05
CA ILE A 10 -47.92 0.27 -49.35
C ILE A 10 -46.45 0.01 -49.71
N ALA A 11 -46.29 -0.69 -50.80
CA ALA A 11 -45.02 -0.89 -51.48
C ALA A 11 -44.88 0.18 -52.59
N ALA A 12 -43.71 0.71 -52.75
CA ALA A 12 -43.33 1.40 -54.02
C ALA A 12 -41.86 1.12 -54.33
N LEU A 13 -41.69 0.56 -55.53
CA LEU A 13 -40.45 0.34 -56.24
C LEU A 13 -39.84 1.65 -56.79
N GLY A 14 -38.53 1.64 -57.04
CA GLY A 14 -37.86 2.63 -57.91
C GLY A 14 -36.35 2.61 -57.75
N ALA A 15 -35.72 1.81 -58.49
CA ALA A 15 -34.81 2.03 -59.64
C ALA A 15 -33.33 2.33 -59.25
N ALA A 16 -32.47 1.45 -59.75
CA ALA A 16 -31.01 1.45 -59.75
C ALA A 16 -30.42 2.54 -60.67
N VAL A 17 -29.28 3.12 -60.24
CA VAL A 17 -28.25 3.65 -61.17
C VAL A 17 -26.89 3.21 -60.68
N LEU A 18 -26.23 2.35 -61.44
CA LEU A 18 -24.82 2.06 -61.37
C LEU A 18 -24.00 3.27 -61.85
N SER A 19 -22.99 3.64 -61.14
CA SER A 19 -21.85 4.37 -61.72
C SER A 19 -20.57 3.89 -60.98
N ALA A 20 -19.86 3.07 -61.70
CA ALA A 20 -18.47 2.65 -61.35
C ALA A 20 -17.52 3.81 -61.70
N LEU A 21 -16.74 4.25 -60.71
CA LEU A 21 -15.51 5.00 -60.92
C LEU A 21 -14.41 4.41 -60.04
N ALA A 22 -13.57 3.62 -60.71
CA ALA A 22 -12.31 3.18 -60.13
C ALA A 22 -11.34 4.35 -60.11
N LEU A 23 -10.86 4.72 -58.92
CA LEU A 23 -9.68 5.55 -58.72
C LEU A 23 -8.74 4.79 -57.79
N THR A 24 -7.74 4.19 -58.43
CA THR A 24 -6.52 3.70 -57.83
C THR A 24 -5.76 4.88 -57.21
N ALA A 25 -5.81 5.02 -55.90
CA ALA A 25 -4.85 5.84 -55.15
C ALA A 25 -3.95 4.88 -54.38
N CYS A 26 -2.71 4.69 -54.87
CA CYS A 26 -1.60 4.21 -54.07
C CYS A 26 -1.33 5.27 -53.00
N GLY A 27 -1.96 5.14 -51.87
CA GLY A 27 -1.61 5.85 -50.64
C GLY A 27 -0.67 4.96 -49.84
N GLY A 28 0.59 5.40 -49.72
CA GLY A 28 1.57 4.75 -48.87
C GLY A 28 1.00 4.55 -47.46
N ARG A 29 1.10 3.32 -47.00
CA ARG A 29 0.95 2.98 -45.59
C ARG A 29 2.13 3.66 -44.89
N GLU A 30 1.94 4.89 -44.43
CA GLU A 30 2.80 5.39 -43.38
C GLU A 30 2.74 4.34 -42.25
N ALA A 31 3.86 3.68 -42.06
CA ALA A 31 4.08 2.89 -40.86
C ALA A 31 3.90 3.87 -39.67
N GLN A 32 2.73 3.84 -39.05
CA GLN A 32 2.52 4.42 -37.75
C GLN A 32 3.55 3.72 -36.87
N SER A 33 4.65 4.42 -36.63
CA SER A 33 5.60 4.12 -35.57
C SER A 33 4.75 3.95 -34.30
N GLY A 34 4.52 2.70 -33.95
CA GLY A 34 3.84 2.37 -32.71
C GLY A 34 4.67 2.98 -31.61
N ASN A 35 4.16 4.06 -31.04
CA ASN A 35 4.59 4.51 -29.74
C ASN A 35 4.20 3.37 -28.79
N ASP A 36 5.21 2.61 -28.39
CA ASP A 36 5.10 1.51 -27.41
C ASP A 36 4.93 2.14 -25.99
N GLN A 37 3.91 2.99 -25.86
CA GLN A 37 3.47 3.50 -24.58
C GLN A 37 2.51 2.46 -24.01
N GLY A 38 3.00 1.65 -23.08
CA GLY A 38 2.21 0.72 -22.28
C GLY A 38 0.95 1.37 -21.72
N SER A 39 0.11 0.60 -21.07
CA SER A 39 -1.13 1.11 -20.47
C SER A 39 -0.86 2.33 -19.60
N LYS A 40 -1.67 3.37 -19.74
CA LYS A 40 -1.65 4.58 -18.88
C LYS A 40 -2.73 4.59 -17.82
N SER A 41 -3.45 3.49 -17.62
CA SER A 41 -4.39 3.34 -16.51
C SER A 41 -3.85 2.28 -15.57
N VAL A 42 -3.61 2.64 -14.30
CA VAL A 42 -3.03 1.76 -13.28
C VAL A 42 -3.87 1.80 -12.00
N THR A 43 -4.13 0.63 -11.43
CA THR A 43 -4.79 0.47 -10.13
C THR A 43 -3.75 0.11 -9.07
N ILE A 44 -3.60 0.96 -8.06
CA ILE A 44 -2.72 0.73 -6.90
C ILE A 44 -3.60 0.30 -5.73
N GLY A 45 -3.40 -0.93 -5.24
CA GLY A 45 -3.97 -1.37 -3.96
C GLY A 45 -3.10 -0.90 -2.83
N TYR A 46 -3.70 -0.42 -1.75
CA TYR A 46 -2.98 0.02 -0.57
C TYR A 46 -3.77 -0.26 0.70
N ILE A 47 -3.06 -0.35 1.81
CA ILE A 47 -3.62 -0.47 3.15
C ILE A 47 -3.35 0.82 3.94
N ASN A 48 -4.05 1.03 5.05
CA ASN A 48 -3.92 2.25 5.83
C ASN A 48 -2.74 2.19 6.80
N TRP A 49 -1.58 1.73 6.32
CA TRP A 49 -0.29 1.85 6.98
C TRP A 49 0.44 3.09 6.47
N ASP A 50 1.15 3.77 7.34
CA ASP A 50 1.59 5.14 7.09
C ASP A 50 2.58 5.22 5.92
N GLU A 51 3.51 4.27 5.81
CA GLU A 51 4.46 4.15 4.71
C GLU A 51 3.76 3.83 3.38
N ASP A 52 2.75 2.95 3.40
CA ASP A 52 2.00 2.60 2.18
C ASP A 52 1.13 3.74 1.69
N VAL A 53 0.45 4.44 2.62
CA VAL A 53 -0.30 5.68 2.31
C VAL A 53 0.65 6.72 1.71
N ALA A 54 1.84 6.90 2.31
CA ALA A 54 2.83 7.87 1.86
C ALA A 54 3.31 7.55 0.44
N LEU A 55 3.73 6.31 0.20
CA LEU A 55 4.27 5.91 -1.08
C LEU A 55 3.19 5.87 -2.18
N THR A 56 1.98 5.39 -1.84
CA THR A 56 0.84 5.39 -2.78
C THR A 56 0.47 6.79 -3.23
N ASN A 57 0.44 7.78 -2.32
CA ASN A 57 0.13 9.16 -2.68
C ASN A 57 1.26 9.83 -3.47
N LEU A 58 2.53 9.49 -3.18
CA LEU A 58 3.68 9.92 -3.98
C LEU A 58 3.56 9.40 -5.42
N TYR A 59 3.34 8.10 -5.59
CA TYR A 59 3.15 7.49 -6.91
C TYR A 59 1.97 8.09 -7.64
N GLN A 60 0.82 8.23 -6.97
CA GLN A 60 -0.37 8.82 -7.58
C GLN A 60 -0.09 10.23 -8.11
N ALA A 61 0.48 11.11 -7.29
CA ALA A 61 0.74 12.49 -7.68
C ALA A 61 1.71 12.57 -8.88
N VAL A 62 2.80 11.80 -8.85
CA VAL A 62 3.78 11.79 -9.94
C VAL A 62 3.17 11.19 -11.21
N LEU A 63 2.52 10.05 -11.12
CA LEU A 63 1.94 9.36 -12.28
C LEU A 63 0.86 10.20 -12.97
N GLU A 64 -0.04 10.82 -12.20
CA GLU A 64 -1.06 11.71 -12.76
C GLU A 64 -0.42 12.91 -13.47
N SER A 65 0.67 13.48 -12.94
CA SER A 65 1.42 14.57 -13.60
C SER A 65 2.05 14.14 -14.93
N LYS A 66 2.29 12.84 -15.12
CA LYS A 66 2.81 12.21 -16.35
C LYS A 66 1.70 11.69 -17.28
N GLY A 67 0.43 11.98 -16.96
CA GLY A 67 -0.71 11.65 -17.78
C GLY A 67 -1.25 10.22 -17.59
N TYR A 68 -0.89 9.55 -16.49
CA TYR A 68 -1.54 8.30 -16.09
C TYR A 68 -2.90 8.55 -15.46
N GLN A 69 -3.81 7.60 -15.66
CA GLN A 69 -5.04 7.51 -14.88
C GLN A 69 -4.78 6.56 -13.71
N VAL A 70 -4.69 7.11 -12.51
CA VAL A 70 -4.41 6.33 -11.30
C VAL A 70 -5.67 6.10 -10.50
N LYS A 71 -6.00 4.83 -10.25
CA LYS A 71 -7.03 4.43 -9.31
C LYS A 71 -6.36 3.85 -8.08
N THR A 72 -6.65 4.40 -6.91
CA THR A 72 -6.21 3.84 -5.63
C THR A 72 -7.34 3.05 -4.98
N GLN A 73 -7.04 1.90 -4.36
CA GLN A 73 -8.01 1.06 -3.67
C GLN A 73 -7.51 0.74 -2.26
N LEU A 74 -8.19 1.29 -1.26
CA LEU A 74 -7.94 0.94 0.14
C LEU A 74 -8.55 -0.43 0.43
N LEU A 75 -7.70 -1.39 0.78
CA LEU A 75 -8.06 -2.79 1.02
C LEU A 75 -7.23 -3.34 2.18
N ASP A 76 -7.66 -4.46 2.77
CA ASP A 76 -6.80 -5.24 3.66
C ASP A 76 -5.74 -6.00 2.86
N VAL A 77 -4.66 -6.41 3.50
CA VAL A 77 -3.50 -7.06 2.85
C VAL A 77 -3.87 -8.34 2.07
N GLY A 78 -4.70 -9.20 2.63
CA GLY A 78 -5.16 -10.41 1.93
C GLY A 78 -5.92 -10.12 0.63
N PRO A 79 -6.96 -9.28 0.64
CA PRO A 79 -7.62 -8.76 -0.56
C PRO A 79 -6.69 -8.11 -1.58
N ILE A 80 -5.62 -7.38 -1.16
CA ILE A 80 -4.64 -6.81 -2.09
C ILE A 80 -3.91 -7.92 -2.86
N TYR A 81 -3.35 -8.92 -2.16
CA TYR A 81 -2.66 -10.04 -2.80
C TYR A 81 -3.58 -10.85 -3.72
N ALA A 82 -4.83 -11.08 -3.30
CA ALA A 82 -5.83 -11.74 -4.13
C ALA A 82 -6.22 -10.92 -5.37
N GLY A 83 -6.30 -9.59 -5.22
CA GLY A 83 -6.59 -8.65 -6.31
C GLY A 83 -5.46 -8.60 -7.33
N LEU A 84 -4.20 -8.57 -6.88
CA LEU A 84 -3.03 -8.69 -7.75
C LEU A 84 -3.04 -10.00 -8.55
N ALA A 85 -3.29 -11.13 -7.86
CA ALA A 85 -3.31 -12.44 -8.50
C ALA A 85 -4.41 -12.58 -9.55
N LYS A 86 -5.54 -11.86 -9.40
CA LYS A 86 -6.66 -11.83 -10.35
C LYS A 86 -6.51 -10.76 -11.44
N GLY A 87 -5.65 -9.76 -11.24
CA GLY A 87 -5.51 -8.60 -12.11
C GLY A 87 -6.51 -7.47 -11.83
N ASP A 88 -7.21 -7.48 -10.69
CA ASP A 88 -8.10 -6.40 -10.24
C ASP A 88 -7.30 -5.22 -9.64
N VAL A 89 -6.09 -5.51 -9.17
CA VAL A 89 -5.05 -4.58 -8.71
C VAL A 89 -3.82 -4.78 -9.58
N ASP A 90 -3.17 -3.70 -10.00
CA ASP A 90 -1.96 -3.76 -10.81
C ASP A 90 -0.69 -3.74 -9.98
N LEU A 91 -0.66 -2.93 -8.93
CA LEU A 91 0.53 -2.61 -8.13
C LEU A 91 0.19 -2.52 -6.64
N PHE A 92 1.08 -3.04 -5.80
CA PHE A 92 1.12 -2.84 -4.35
C PHE A 92 2.55 -2.46 -3.95
N LEU A 93 2.69 -1.45 -3.13
CA LEU A 93 3.99 -0.84 -2.86
C LEU A 93 4.58 -1.22 -1.51
N ASP A 94 3.88 -2.04 -0.73
CA ASP A 94 4.23 -2.29 0.66
C ASP A 94 4.18 -3.79 1.03
N ALA A 95 4.89 -4.60 0.26
CA ALA A 95 5.04 -6.02 0.57
C ALA A 95 6.22 -6.25 1.52
N TRP A 96 5.96 -6.60 2.76
CA TRP A 96 6.93 -6.92 3.80
C TRP A 96 7.46 -8.34 3.62
N LEU A 97 8.69 -8.48 3.14
CA LEU A 97 9.32 -9.77 2.85
C LEU A 97 10.69 -9.89 3.54
N PRO A 98 11.11 -11.11 3.95
CA PRO A 98 10.50 -12.39 3.56
C PRO A 98 9.44 -12.92 4.55
N ALA A 99 9.30 -12.39 5.76
CA ALA A 99 8.61 -13.07 6.85
C ALA A 99 7.17 -12.58 7.09
N THR A 100 6.96 -11.27 7.22
CA THR A 100 5.66 -10.70 7.61
C THR A 100 4.55 -11.06 6.64
N HIS A 101 4.79 -10.97 5.35
CA HIS A 101 3.82 -11.36 4.31
C HIS A 101 4.09 -12.75 3.70
N GLU A 102 4.90 -13.59 4.37
CA GLU A 102 5.29 -14.93 3.87
C GLU A 102 4.10 -15.76 3.41
N GLN A 103 3.01 -15.80 4.20
CA GLN A 103 1.81 -16.58 3.88
C GLN A 103 1.16 -16.18 2.55
N TYR A 104 1.07 -14.87 2.31
CA TYR A 104 0.51 -14.34 1.06
C TYR A 104 1.46 -14.56 -0.11
N TRP A 105 2.76 -14.35 0.10
CA TRP A 105 3.78 -14.58 -0.91
C TRP A 105 3.83 -16.03 -1.34
N LYS A 106 3.82 -17.00 -0.40
CA LYS A 106 3.75 -18.44 -0.70
C LYS A 106 2.52 -18.82 -1.50
N GLN A 107 1.39 -18.20 -1.23
CA GLN A 107 0.13 -18.50 -1.90
C GLN A 107 0.06 -17.93 -3.32
N TYR A 108 0.59 -16.74 -3.56
CA TYR A 108 0.32 -15.98 -4.78
C TYR A 108 1.55 -15.70 -5.64
N SER A 109 2.78 -15.92 -5.20
CA SER A 109 4.02 -15.52 -5.90
C SER A 109 4.11 -15.94 -7.37
N ASN A 110 3.55 -17.11 -7.73
CA ASN A 110 3.52 -17.58 -9.13
C ASN A 110 2.66 -16.71 -10.06
N GLN A 111 1.83 -15.82 -9.52
CA GLN A 111 0.91 -14.92 -10.21
C GLN A 111 1.32 -13.45 -10.05
N LEU A 112 2.46 -13.19 -9.42
CA LEU A 112 2.96 -11.87 -9.11
C LEU A 112 4.34 -11.64 -9.73
N GLU A 113 4.74 -10.38 -9.84
CA GLU A 113 6.10 -9.95 -10.17
C GLU A 113 6.67 -9.16 -8.99
N ASP A 114 7.82 -9.59 -8.48
CA ASP A 114 8.61 -8.78 -7.55
C ASP A 114 9.32 -7.67 -8.36
N LEU A 115 8.98 -6.45 -8.06
CA LEU A 115 9.53 -5.26 -8.71
C LEU A 115 10.72 -4.67 -7.93
N GLY A 116 11.15 -5.37 -6.88
CA GLY A 116 12.31 -4.99 -6.08
C GLY A 116 11.96 -4.23 -4.81
N THR A 117 13.00 -4.05 -4.02
CA THR A 117 12.96 -3.42 -2.69
C THR A 117 13.09 -1.92 -2.83
N TRP A 118 12.26 -1.16 -2.15
CA TRP A 118 12.39 0.30 -2.08
C TRP A 118 12.85 0.82 -0.70
N TYR A 119 12.75 -0.01 0.33
CA TYR A 119 13.23 0.27 1.67
C TYR A 119 13.84 -0.98 2.30
N ASP A 120 14.97 -0.82 2.97
CA ASP A 120 15.69 -1.89 3.66
C ASP A 120 15.61 -1.67 5.19
N ASN A 121 15.76 -2.74 5.97
CA ASN A 121 15.78 -2.71 7.45
C ASN A 121 14.46 -2.31 8.12
N ALA A 122 13.32 -2.61 7.51
CA ALA A 122 12.03 -2.49 8.18
C ALA A 122 11.94 -3.48 9.35
N THR A 123 11.41 -3.05 10.50
CA THR A 123 11.30 -3.89 11.70
C THR A 123 9.92 -3.77 12.34
N LEU A 124 9.42 -4.89 12.88
CA LEU A 124 8.20 -4.94 13.66
C LEU A 124 8.55 -4.88 15.14
N ASN A 125 7.82 -4.12 15.93
CA ASN A 125 8.16 -3.84 17.31
C ASN A 125 6.92 -3.78 18.21
N LEU A 126 7.09 -4.09 19.49
CA LEU A 126 6.20 -3.63 20.53
C LEU A 126 6.81 -2.38 21.14
N ALA A 127 6.10 -1.28 21.14
CA ALA A 127 6.57 0.02 21.62
C ALA A 127 5.75 0.54 22.80
N VAL A 128 6.43 1.29 23.67
CA VAL A 128 5.81 2.01 24.78
C VAL A 128 6.33 3.45 24.80
N PRO A 129 5.56 4.42 25.36
CA PRO A 129 6.10 5.75 25.63
C PRO A 129 7.28 5.70 26.61
N ASP A 130 8.30 6.54 26.38
CA ASP A 130 9.54 6.59 27.19
C ASP A 130 9.31 6.81 28.69
N TYR A 131 8.20 7.47 29.06
CA TYR A 131 7.87 7.68 30.47
C TYR A 131 7.39 6.41 31.20
N VAL A 132 7.13 5.31 30.50
CA VAL A 132 6.78 4.02 31.11
C VAL A 132 8.03 3.40 31.73
N GLN A 133 8.10 3.37 33.03
CA GLN A 133 9.23 2.87 33.78
C GLN A 133 9.14 1.38 34.07
N GLY A 134 10.27 0.69 34.14
CA GLY A 134 10.36 -0.72 34.52
C GLY A 134 9.96 -1.69 33.39
N VAL A 135 9.69 -1.19 32.19
CA VAL A 135 9.33 -2.01 31.02
C VAL A 135 10.26 -1.65 29.87
N ASP A 136 11.34 -2.42 29.68
CA ASP A 136 12.37 -2.21 28.67
C ASP A 136 12.50 -3.39 27.70
N SER A 137 11.75 -4.48 27.97
CA SER A 137 11.74 -5.71 27.18
C SER A 137 10.34 -6.28 27.12
N ILE A 138 10.03 -7.05 26.06
CA ILE A 138 8.80 -7.84 25.97
C ILE A 138 8.66 -8.79 27.16
N ALA A 139 9.80 -9.25 27.73
CA ALA A 139 9.80 -10.10 28.91
C ALA A 139 9.22 -9.42 30.18
N ASP A 140 9.28 -8.09 30.26
CA ASP A 140 8.80 -7.35 31.42
C ASP A 140 7.27 -7.20 31.42
N LEU A 141 6.62 -7.36 30.26
CA LEU A 141 5.18 -7.13 30.09
C LEU A 141 4.33 -7.99 31.02
N LYS A 142 4.76 -9.23 31.30
CA LYS A 142 3.99 -10.12 32.19
C LYS A 142 3.85 -9.57 33.62
N ALA A 143 4.94 -9.04 34.16
CA ALA A 143 4.95 -8.47 35.50
C ALA A 143 4.17 -7.15 35.59
N HIS A 144 4.09 -6.43 34.47
CA HIS A 144 3.44 -5.14 34.33
C HIS A 144 2.09 -5.20 33.62
N ALA A 145 1.50 -6.39 33.46
CA ALA A 145 0.27 -6.56 32.69
C ALA A 145 -0.88 -5.66 33.17
N ALA A 146 -1.02 -5.46 34.49
CA ALA A 146 -2.05 -4.62 35.06
C ALA A 146 -1.93 -3.15 34.66
N ASP A 147 -0.70 -2.65 34.47
CA ASP A 147 -0.43 -1.26 34.06
C ASP A 147 -0.97 -0.98 32.65
N PHE A 148 -1.01 -2.00 31.80
CA PHE A 148 -1.51 -1.97 30.42
C PHE A 148 -2.97 -2.47 30.29
N GLY A 149 -3.65 -2.75 31.43
CA GLY A 149 -5.00 -3.31 31.41
C GLY A 149 -5.06 -4.72 30.80
N GLY A 150 -3.97 -5.50 30.89
CA GLY A 150 -3.87 -6.87 30.38
C GLY A 150 -3.85 -6.97 28.85
N LYS A 151 -3.42 -5.93 28.13
CA LYS A 151 -3.49 -5.94 26.68
C LYS A 151 -2.33 -5.22 25.99
N ILE A 152 -2.00 -5.67 24.78
CA ILE A 152 -1.27 -4.95 23.75
C ILE A 152 -2.32 -4.35 22.81
N THR A 153 -2.21 -3.06 22.50
CA THR A 153 -3.10 -2.42 21.53
C THR A 153 -2.52 -2.61 20.13
N GLY A 154 -3.23 -3.39 19.33
CA GLY A 154 -2.79 -3.82 17.99
C GLY A 154 -3.53 -3.12 16.86
N ILE A 155 -3.12 -3.50 15.65
CA ILE A 155 -3.65 -3.02 14.38
C ILE A 155 -4.67 -4.02 13.77
N GLU A 156 -4.79 -4.05 12.45
CA GLU A 156 -5.72 -4.91 11.73
C GLU A 156 -5.44 -6.40 11.99
N ALA A 157 -6.48 -7.19 12.16
CA ALA A 157 -6.36 -8.64 12.39
C ALA A 157 -5.71 -9.39 11.20
N SER A 158 -5.78 -8.82 10.00
CA SER A 158 -5.15 -9.36 8.78
C SER A 158 -3.67 -9.03 8.63
N ALA A 159 -3.14 -8.08 9.43
CA ALA A 159 -1.75 -7.67 9.38
C ALA A 159 -0.81 -8.83 9.78
N GLY A 160 0.33 -8.94 9.10
CA GLY A 160 1.33 -9.94 9.41
C GLY A 160 1.88 -9.77 10.83
N GLU A 161 2.11 -8.53 11.29
CA GLU A 161 2.54 -8.21 12.65
C GLU A 161 1.57 -8.75 13.70
N THR A 162 0.27 -8.59 13.49
CA THR A 162 -0.77 -9.15 14.36
C THR A 162 -0.58 -10.65 14.52
N GLY A 163 -0.37 -11.38 13.41
CA GLY A 163 -0.10 -12.81 13.44
C GLY A 163 1.19 -13.18 14.18
N ILE A 164 2.23 -12.39 14.04
CA ILE A 164 3.52 -12.58 14.74
C ILE A 164 3.34 -12.38 16.24
N VAL A 165 2.67 -11.32 16.67
CA VAL A 165 2.43 -11.06 18.10
C VAL A 165 1.59 -12.16 18.71
N GLU A 166 0.47 -12.54 18.09
CA GLU A 166 -0.45 -13.56 18.63
C GLU A 166 0.16 -14.95 18.68
N LYS A 167 0.84 -15.37 17.59
CA LYS A 167 1.28 -16.75 17.41
C LYS A 167 2.71 -17.00 17.87
N THR A 168 3.50 -15.94 18.03
CA THR A 168 4.91 -16.07 18.35
C THR A 168 5.30 -15.28 19.60
N ALA A 169 5.07 -13.97 19.67
CA ALA A 169 5.54 -13.16 20.80
C ALA A 169 4.81 -13.50 22.11
N ILE A 170 3.48 -13.53 22.10
CA ILE A 170 2.70 -13.85 23.29
C ILE A 170 3.06 -15.22 23.86
N PRO A 171 3.07 -16.34 23.10
CA PRO A 171 3.45 -17.65 23.61
C PRO A 171 4.91 -17.71 24.05
N LYS A 172 5.83 -17.17 23.25
CA LYS A 172 7.27 -17.28 23.48
C LYS A 172 7.71 -16.57 24.75
N TYR A 173 7.06 -15.46 25.10
CA TYR A 173 7.29 -14.70 26.34
C TYR A 173 6.39 -15.16 27.50
N GLY A 174 5.55 -16.20 27.30
CA GLY A 174 4.65 -16.74 28.33
C GLY A 174 3.62 -15.72 28.80
N LEU A 175 3.13 -14.89 27.88
CA LEU A 175 2.12 -13.86 28.14
C LEU A 175 0.70 -14.40 28.07
N ASP A 176 0.52 -15.65 27.60
CA ASP A 176 -0.78 -16.31 27.49
C ASP A 176 -1.57 -16.25 28.80
N GLY A 177 -2.84 -15.90 28.69
CA GLY A 177 -3.75 -15.76 29.83
C GLY A 177 -3.47 -14.55 30.74
N THR A 178 -2.43 -13.76 30.47
CA THR A 178 -2.08 -12.54 31.23
C THR A 178 -2.23 -11.28 30.38
N ILE A 179 -1.81 -11.36 29.14
CA ILE A 179 -1.89 -10.28 28.14
C ILE A 179 -2.54 -10.82 26.88
N ILE A 180 -3.45 -10.05 26.29
CA ILE A 180 -4.03 -10.32 24.98
C ILE A 180 -3.59 -9.25 23.97
N LEU A 181 -3.53 -9.59 22.70
CA LEU A 181 -3.49 -8.61 21.64
C LEU A 181 -4.93 -8.14 21.36
N GLN A 182 -5.19 -6.87 21.58
CA GLN A 182 -6.46 -6.25 21.22
C GLN A 182 -6.36 -5.71 19.80
N ASN A 183 -6.84 -6.48 18.83
CA ASN A 183 -6.88 -6.08 17.43
C ASN A 183 -7.81 -4.88 17.24
N SER A 184 -7.40 -3.94 16.39
CA SER A 184 -8.19 -2.75 16.03
C SER A 184 -7.93 -2.35 14.57
N SER A 185 -7.67 -1.10 14.32
CA SER A 185 -7.09 -0.60 13.08
C SER A 185 -5.88 0.27 13.41
N THR A 186 -4.99 0.49 12.45
CA THR A 186 -3.84 1.40 12.60
C THR A 186 -4.30 2.78 13.10
N THR A 187 -5.32 3.36 12.50
CA THR A 187 -5.89 4.65 12.97
C THR A 187 -6.37 4.59 14.42
N ALA A 188 -7.02 3.49 14.84
CA ALA A 188 -7.52 3.37 16.21
C ALA A 188 -6.38 3.13 17.22
N MET A 189 -5.37 2.34 16.85
CA MET A 189 -4.18 2.14 17.67
C MET A 189 -3.43 3.46 17.87
N LEU A 190 -3.18 4.23 16.80
CA LEU A 190 -2.52 5.54 16.88
C LEU A 190 -3.32 6.57 17.69
N ALA A 191 -4.65 6.57 17.59
CA ALA A 191 -5.50 7.41 18.41
C ALA A 191 -5.42 7.04 19.90
N ALA A 192 -5.35 5.74 20.22
CA ALA A 192 -5.17 5.26 21.59
C ALA A 192 -3.77 5.65 22.13
N LEU A 193 -2.74 5.53 21.30
CA LEU A 193 -1.38 5.96 21.64
C LEU A 193 -1.33 7.47 21.95
N ASP A 194 -1.86 8.32 21.07
CA ASP A 194 -1.93 9.77 21.26
C ASP A 194 -2.67 10.16 22.55
N SER A 195 -3.84 9.54 22.78
CA SER A 195 -4.62 9.76 24.00
C SER A 195 -3.85 9.37 25.27
N SER A 196 -3.19 8.19 25.24
CA SER A 196 -2.41 7.70 26.37
C SER A 196 -1.21 8.61 26.68
N ILE A 197 -0.53 9.10 25.63
CA ILE A 197 0.59 10.04 25.78
C ILE A 197 0.13 11.37 26.40
N LYS A 198 -0.97 11.93 25.93
CA LYS A 198 -1.57 13.16 26.49
C LYS A 198 -1.93 13.01 27.95
N ASP A 199 -2.50 11.88 28.32
CA ASP A 199 -2.93 11.57 29.68
C ASP A 199 -1.79 11.05 30.58
N LYS A 200 -0.59 10.83 30.04
CA LYS A 200 0.55 10.15 30.71
C LYS A 200 0.19 8.75 31.25
N LYS A 201 -0.69 8.02 30.55
CA LYS A 201 -1.08 6.65 30.88
C LYS A 201 -0.18 5.65 30.19
N PRO A 202 0.16 4.51 30.85
CA PRO A 202 0.89 3.43 30.18
C PRO A 202 0.07 2.85 29.03
N ILE A 203 0.76 2.58 27.93
CA ILE A 203 0.23 1.83 26.78
C ILE A 203 1.36 1.06 26.14
N VAL A 204 1.08 -0.16 25.67
CA VAL A 204 1.94 -0.90 24.75
C VAL A 204 1.17 -1.10 23.45
N VAL A 205 1.85 -0.81 22.34
CA VAL A 205 1.27 -0.87 20.99
C VAL A 205 2.14 -1.74 20.09
N THR A 206 1.52 -2.34 19.05
CA THR A 206 2.24 -2.79 17.88
C THR A 206 2.65 -1.59 17.06
N LEU A 207 3.90 -1.52 16.62
CA LEU A 207 4.43 -0.43 15.83
C LEU A 207 5.63 -0.94 15.03
N TRP A 208 6.03 -0.23 14.01
CA TRP A 208 7.11 -0.66 13.12
C TRP A 208 8.04 0.50 12.75
N HIS A 209 9.23 0.15 12.27
CA HIS A 209 10.09 1.10 11.58
C HIS A 209 10.12 0.78 10.09
N PRO A 210 10.06 1.82 9.24
CA PRO A 210 9.94 3.25 9.58
C PRO A 210 8.52 3.64 9.94
N HIS A 211 8.35 4.66 10.81
CA HIS A 211 7.04 5.21 11.14
C HIS A 211 7.19 6.61 11.77
N TRP A 212 6.38 7.57 11.32
CA TRP A 212 6.40 8.96 11.80
C TRP A 212 6.18 9.14 13.32
N ALA A 213 5.51 8.18 13.95
CA ALA A 213 5.21 8.25 15.38
C ALA A 213 6.47 8.38 16.25
N TYR A 214 7.59 7.77 15.84
CA TYR A 214 8.87 7.89 16.55
C TYR A 214 9.48 9.30 16.44
N SER A 215 9.19 10.01 15.38
CA SER A 215 9.60 11.42 15.25
C SER A 215 8.74 12.37 16.07
N ARG A 216 7.47 12.03 16.25
CA ARG A 216 6.50 12.89 16.94
C ARG A 216 6.43 12.64 18.44
N TYR A 217 6.59 11.40 18.86
CA TYR A 217 6.48 10.97 20.25
C TYR A 217 7.80 10.39 20.75
N GLN A 218 8.08 10.58 22.03
CA GLN A 218 9.18 9.88 22.67
C GLN A 218 8.73 8.44 22.99
N LEU A 219 9.07 7.53 22.11
CA LEU A 219 8.75 6.10 22.20
C LEU A 219 10.04 5.31 22.37
N LYS A 220 9.91 4.14 22.99
CA LYS A 220 10.98 3.13 23.01
C LYS A 220 10.41 1.79 22.57
N ASP A 221 11.17 1.10 21.72
CA ASP A 221 10.92 -0.29 21.38
C ASP A 221 11.27 -1.18 22.56
N LEU A 222 10.43 -2.16 22.82
CA LEU A 222 10.74 -3.19 23.80
C LEU A 222 11.76 -4.16 23.23
N LYS A 223 12.85 -4.39 23.97
CA LYS A 223 13.85 -5.38 23.56
C LYS A 223 13.23 -6.75 23.39
N ASP A 224 13.63 -7.43 22.32
CA ASP A 224 13.19 -8.78 21.97
C ASP A 224 14.35 -9.78 22.04
N PRO A 225 14.86 -10.14 23.22
CA PRO A 225 16.01 -11.05 23.34
C PRO A 225 15.73 -12.46 22.83
N GLN A 226 14.46 -12.85 22.66
CA GLN A 226 14.10 -14.15 22.12
C GLN A 226 13.86 -14.13 20.62
N GLY A 227 13.89 -12.96 19.96
CA GLY A 227 13.66 -12.82 18.52
C GLY A 227 12.25 -13.26 18.11
N ALA A 228 11.24 -12.90 18.90
CA ALA A 228 9.84 -13.27 18.63
C ALA A 228 9.18 -12.38 17.58
N MET A 229 9.61 -11.13 17.49
CA MET A 229 9.13 -10.15 16.50
C MET A 229 9.83 -10.30 15.13
N GLY A 230 10.78 -11.22 15.02
CA GLY A 230 11.50 -11.45 13.77
C GLY A 230 12.79 -10.65 13.65
N LYS A 231 13.23 -10.44 12.43
CA LYS A 231 14.42 -9.66 12.07
C LYS A 231 14.02 -8.56 11.11
N GLY A 232 14.97 -7.66 10.83
CA GLY A 232 14.75 -6.64 9.78
C GLY A 232 14.37 -7.28 8.45
N GLU A 233 13.40 -6.67 7.80
CA GLU A 233 12.82 -7.08 6.51
C GLU A 233 12.99 -5.98 5.46
N GLN A 234 12.51 -6.27 4.28
CA GLN A 234 12.53 -5.34 3.15
C GLN A 234 11.11 -5.05 2.70
N LEU A 235 10.87 -3.79 2.31
CA LEU A 235 9.62 -3.38 1.70
C LEU A 235 9.76 -3.45 0.17
N HIS A 236 8.95 -4.30 -0.43
CA HIS A 236 8.97 -4.55 -1.86
C HIS A 236 7.78 -3.90 -2.56
N ALA A 237 8.01 -3.37 -3.75
CA ALA A 237 6.94 -3.16 -4.71
C ALA A 237 6.64 -4.48 -5.42
N ILE A 238 5.38 -4.87 -5.50
CA ILE A 238 4.94 -6.07 -6.22
C ILE A 238 3.84 -5.72 -7.22
N GLY A 239 3.94 -6.28 -8.42
CA GLY A 239 2.95 -6.15 -9.47
C GLY A 239 2.17 -7.44 -9.71
N ARG A 240 1.01 -7.33 -10.37
CA ARG A 240 0.36 -8.50 -10.94
C ARG A 240 1.23 -9.15 -12.02
N LYS A 241 0.92 -10.36 -12.39
CA LYS A 241 1.59 -11.04 -13.52
C LYS A 241 1.53 -10.17 -14.80
N SER A 242 2.63 -10.09 -15.52
CA SER A 242 2.81 -9.26 -16.73
C SER A 242 2.84 -7.74 -16.47
N PHE A 243 2.95 -7.30 -15.22
CA PHE A 243 3.07 -5.87 -14.90
C PHE A 243 4.22 -5.20 -15.65
N GLY A 244 5.39 -5.84 -15.67
CA GLY A 244 6.57 -5.31 -16.36
C GLY A 244 6.41 -5.21 -17.87
N THR A 245 5.53 -6.02 -18.48
CA THR A 245 5.19 -5.96 -19.90
C THR A 245 4.18 -4.85 -20.20
N ASP A 246 3.15 -4.74 -19.35
CA ASP A 246 2.07 -3.78 -19.55
C ASP A 246 2.47 -2.36 -19.14
N PHE A 247 3.37 -2.22 -18.16
CA PHE A 247 3.85 -0.96 -17.58
C PHE A 247 5.39 -0.90 -17.53
N PRO A 248 6.12 -1.04 -18.64
CA PRO A 248 7.58 -1.20 -18.60
C PRO A 248 8.33 -0.03 -17.96
N ALA A 249 7.88 1.20 -18.20
CA ALA A 249 8.47 2.39 -17.58
C ALA A 249 8.22 2.41 -16.08
N LEU A 250 7.00 2.10 -15.63
CA LEU A 250 6.64 2.08 -14.21
C LEU A 250 7.34 0.95 -13.46
N ALA A 251 7.47 -0.23 -14.07
CA ALA A 251 8.25 -1.34 -13.51
C ALA A 251 9.74 -0.95 -13.32
N LYS A 252 10.31 -0.19 -14.26
CA LYS A 252 11.68 0.34 -14.11
C LYS A 252 11.79 1.31 -12.94
N VAL A 253 10.81 2.20 -12.77
CA VAL A 253 10.74 3.13 -11.63
C VAL A 253 10.63 2.36 -10.32
N ALA A 254 9.70 1.41 -10.23
CA ALA A 254 9.51 0.61 -9.01
C ALA A 254 10.79 -0.14 -8.60
N LYS A 255 11.53 -0.69 -9.56
CA LYS A 255 12.83 -1.36 -9.32
C LYS A 255 13.94 -0.41 -8.88
N GLY A 256 13.89 0.85 -9.27
CA GLY A 256 14.95 1.83 -9.03
C GLY A 256 14.71 2.77 -7.86
N LEU A 257 13.46 2.92 -7.41
CA LEU A 257 13.15 3.81 -6.29
C LEU A 257 13.76 3.29 -4.99
N LYS A 258 14.40 4.17 -4.26
CA LYS A 258 14.86 3.97 -2.89
C LYS A 258 14.56 5.22 -2.08
N LEU A 259 14.02 5.05 -0.89
CA LEU A 259 13.83 6.13 0.07
C LEU A 259 14.74 5.92 1.28
N THR A 260 15.34 7.00 1.76
CA THR A 260 16.02 7.01 3.06
C THR A 260 15.01 7.23 4.17
N ASP A 261 15.40 6.95 5.41
CA ASP A 261 14.58 7.20 6.61
C ASP A 261 14.10 8.66 6.68
N GLU A 262 15.00 9.61 6.36
CA GLU A 262 14.68 11.04 6.34
C GLU A 262 13.65 11.38 5.26
N GLN A 263 13.80 10.82 4.06
CA GLN A 263 12.87 11.06 2.95
C GLN A 263 11.49 10.49 3.26
N LEU A 264 11.43 9.25 3.72
CA LEU A 264 10.17 8.60 4.05
C LEU A 264 9.49 9.28 5.23
N GLY A 265 10.21 9.46 6.34
CA GLY A 265 9.65 10.11 7.53
C GLY A 265 9.15 11.53 7.27
N SER A 266 9.84 12.31 6.43
CA SER A 266 9.36 13.65 6.04
C SER A 266 8.11 13.61 5.16
N LEU A 267 7.98 12.61 4.29
CA LEU A 267 6.78 12.40 3.47
C LEU A 267 5.59 11.98 4.34
N GLU A 268 5.80 11.01 5.23
CA GLU A 268 4.77 10.56 6.20
C GLU A 268 4.30 11.71 7.08
N ASP A 269 5.22 12.52 7.64
CA ASP A 269 4.87 13.63 8.53
C ASP A 269 4.01 14.67 7.81
N LEU A 270 4.34 15.04 6.56
CA LEU A 270 3.51 15.94 5.76
C LEU A 270 2.11 15.38 5.50
N ILE A 271 2.01 14.09 5.23
CA ILE A 271 0.72 13.42 4.98
C ILE A 271 -0.12 13.35 6.26
N GLN A 272 0.50 13.02 7.39
CA GLN A 272 -0.19 12.95 8.69
C GLN A 272 -0.70 14.32 9.19
N GLN A 273 -0.06 15.40 8.78
CA GLN A 273 -0.51 16.76 9.09
C GLN A 273 -1.60 17.25 8.14
N ALA A 274 -1.85 16.56 7.05
CA ALA A 274 -2.85 16.98 6.06
C ALA A 274 -4.28 16.72 6.57
N PRO A 275 -5.24 17.59 6.24
CA PRO A 275 -6.64 17.25 6.42
C PRO A 275 -7.01 15.99 5.66
N LYS A 276 -7.89 15.18 6.24
CA LYS A 276 -8.37 13.95 5.61
C LYS A 276 -8.84 14.19 4.17
N GLY A 277 -8.37 13.36 3.25
CA GLY A 277 -8.65 13.46 1.82
C GLY A 277 -7.73 14.45 1.08
N GLN A 278 -6.72 14.99 1.75
CA GLN A 278 -5.69 15.86 1.15
C GLN A 278 -4.29 15.22 1.15
N GLU A 279 -4.20 13.93 1.35
CA GLU A 279 -2.96 13.17 1.43
C GLU A 279 -2.13 13.35 0.14
N LYS A 280 -2.79 13.27 -1.03
CA LYS A 280 -2.13 13.51 -2.32
C LYS A 280 -1.61 14.95 -2.46
N ALA A 281 -2.34 15.93 -1.95
CA ALA A 281 -1.88 17.33 -1.99
C ALA A 281 -0.66 17.54 -1.07
N ALA A 282 -0.59 16.82 0.05
CA ALA A 282 0.59 16.80 0.92
C ALA A 282 1.79 16.13 0.23
N ALA A 283 1.57 14.99 -0.44
CA ALA A 283 2.60 14.35 -1.26
C ALA A 283 3.11 15.28 -2.37
N GLN A 284 2.23 16.08 -3.01
CA GLN A 284 2.66 17.07 -4.00
C GLN A 284 3.56 18.14 -3.38
N LYS A 285 3.28 18.64 -2.18
CA LYS A 285 4.16 19.56 -1.48
C LYS A 285 5.54 18.97 -1.22
N TRP A 286 5.58 17.71 -0.83
CA TRP A 286 6.84 16.98 -0.64
C TRP A 286 7.62 16.83 -1.96
N ILE A 287 6.94 16.50 -3.06
CA ILE A 287 7.50 16.44 -4.41
C ILE A 287 8.17 17.78 -4.79
N ASP A 288 7.47 18.87 -4.54
CA ASP A 288 7.98 20.22 -4.87
C ASP A 288 9.25 20.57 -4.07
N GLN A 289 9.33 20.09 -2.81
CA GLN A 289 10.50 20.26 -1.94
C GLN A 289 11.67 19.34 -2.33
N HIS A 290 11.38 18.17 -2.93
CA HIS A 290 12.36 17.14 -3.28
C HIS A 290 12.46 16.92 -4.80
N LYS A 291 12.18 17.98 -5.59
CA LYS A 291 12.03 17.89 -7.04
C LYS A 291 13.17 17.16 -7.75
N ALA A 292 14.42 17.45 -7.40
CA ALA A 292 15.58 16.81 -8.04
C ALA A 292 15.61 15.28 -7.81
N PHE A 293 15.27 14.84 -6.61
CA PHE A 293 15.17 13.43 -6.28
C PHE A 293 14.04 12.77 -7.07
N VAL A 294 12.85 13.39 -7.06
CA VAL A 294 11.67 12.83 -7.74
C VAL A 294 11.87 12.77 -9.25
N ASP A 295 12.40 13.83 -9.86
CA ASP A 295 12.72 13.85 -11.30
C ASP A 295 13.70 12.73 -11.68
N GLN A 296 14.69 12.45 -10.83
CA GLN A 296 15.64 11.36 -11.03
C GLN A 296 14.98 9.99 -10.84
N ALA A 297 14.27 9.78 -9.74
CA ALA A 297 13.66 8.50 -9.37
C ALA A 297 12.58 8.05 -10.37
N PHE A 298 11.81 9.01 -10.90
CA PHE A 298 10.73 8.76 -11.85
C PHE A 298 11.13 9.07 -13.31
N THR A 299 12.43 9.02 -13.60
CA THR A 299 12.94 9.22 -14.97
C THR A 299 12.46 8.10 -15.90
N GLY A 300 11.91 8.49 -17.05
CA GLY A 300 11.45 7.57 -18.11
C GLY A 300 9.94 7.31 -18.12
N LEU A 301 9.18 7.95 -17.22
CA LEU A 301 7.71 7.99 -17.26
C LEU A 301 7.21 9.07 -18.24
#